data_fc57a528540b13d29c2da3f68306e3f2
#
_entry.id   fc57a528540b13d29c2da3f68306e3f2
#
_cell.length_a   1.000
_cell.length_b   1.000
_cell.length_c   1.000
_cell.angle_alpha   90.00
_cell.angle_beta   90.00
_cell.angle_gamma   90.00
#
_symmetry.space_group_name_H-M   'P 1'
#
loop_
_entity.id
_entity.type
_entity.pdbx_description
1 polymer ?
#
loop_
_entity_poly.entity_id
_entity_poly.type
_entity_poly.pdbx_seq_one_letter_code
_entity_poly.pdbx_strand_id
1 'polypeptide(L)'
;MSSKLVQTTVGLAVATLCAVAQAATVTVNINPDGAGSDPTIAVGSLDWSTGNSIAVADAGESVAAGAAVGQGLLAYAHARLNAFQDSSGNGIGGLQLNGPTASTNYEWTFVSRFREVLTAVADPSTGLGVTETLVVADPRNLFQIWYHATPNGENLTGKGFNDGILILEAIGGVGTGVFTATGVSNLDGFGTNNYSGYTTLTGEGSTSIVAEVSLFDPTFFPGLVGGAEIVLDFTSQQRLNYSSTNPSSCFFDFGTGYFTGAGNGITGGCGTAADFGTIGATNGVNGPNVMFQTDSSSGFIYKVPEPGSLALVGVALLGFAATARRRRHPQ
;
A
#
# COMPACT_ATOMS: atom_id res chain seq x y z
N MET A 1 -32.83 -45.69 -19.95
CA MET A 1 -32.99 -44.57 -18.99
C MET A 1 -31.89 -44.63 -17.95
N SER A 2 -30.63 -44.32 -18.28
CA SER A 2 -29.53 -44.32 -17.24
C SER A 2 -28.33 -43.45 -17.60
N SER A 3 -28.40 -42.55 -18.57
CA SER A 3 -27.21 -41.74 -18.93
C SER A 3 -27.23 -40.29 -18.42
N LYS A 4 -28.28 -39.84 -17.76
CA LYS A 4 -28.40 -38.44 -17.27
C LYS A 4 -27.94 -38.24 -15.82
N LEU A 5 -27.72 -39.32 -15.06
CA LEU A 5 -27.34 -39.21 -13.63
C LEU A 5 -25.83 -39.06 -13.38
N VAL A 6 -24.98 -39.34 -14.35
CA VAL A 6 -23.52 -39.31 -14.20
C VAL A 6 -22.95 -37.91 -14.51
N GLN A 7 -23.68 -37.10 -15.28
CA GLN A 7 -23.17 -35.75 -15.64
C GLN A 7 -23.37 -34.68 -14.57
N THR A 8 -24.28 -34.93 -13.62
CA THR A 8 -24.59 -33.93 -12.57
C THR A 8 -23.63 -34.01 -11.37
N THR A 9 -22.93 -35.13 -11.17
CA THR A 9 -22.04 -35.33 -10.04
C THR A 9 -20.61 -34.81 -10.29
N VAL A 10 -20.18 -34.64 -11.51
CA VAL A 10 -18.84 -34.13 -11.85
C VAL A 10 -18.78 -32.62 -11.80
N GLY A 11 -19.91 -31.93 -12.01
CA GLY A 11 -19.97 -30.45 -11.98
C GLY A 11 -19.88 -29.83 -10.59
N LEU A 12 -20.19 -30.60 -9.52
CA LEU A 12 -20.23 -30.06 -8.16
C LEU A 12 -18.91 -30.19 -7.38
N ALA A 13 -17.97 -30.96 -7.89
CA ALA A 13 -16.68 -31.18 -7.22
C ALA A 13 -15.59 -30.14 -7.59
N VAL A 14 -15.82 -29.31 -8.60
CA VAL A 14 -14.84 -28.32 -9.06
C VAL A 14 -15.04 -26.94 -8.41
N ALA A 15 -16.18 -26.71 -7.76
CA ALA A 15 -16.56 -25.38 -7.25
C ALA A 15 -16.04 -25.05 -5.83
N THR A 16 -15.31 -25.95 -5.17
CA THR A 16 -14.96 -25.79 -3.73
C THR A 16 -13.47 -25.69 -3.43
N LEU A 17 -12.64 -25.38 -4.41
CA LEU A 17 -11.18 -25.28 -4.22
C LEU A 17 -10.63 -23.87 -4.55
N CYS A 18 -11.35 -22.83 -4.16
CA CYS A 18 -10.72 -21.53 -3.98
C CYS A 18 -9.98 -21.58 -2.62
N ALA A 19 -8.67 -21.73 -2.65
CA ALA A 19 -7.84 -21.50 -1.47
C ALA A 19 -8.04 -20.04 -1.05
N VAL A 20 -8.72 -19.84 0.07
CA VAL A 20 -8.86 -18.51 0.67
C VAL A 20 -7.48 -18.18 1.22
N ALA A 21 -6.78 -17.21 0.63
CA ALA A 21 -5.61 -16.62 1.24
C ALA A 21 -6.07 -16.00 2.56
N GLN A 22 -5.65 -16.56 3.68
CA GLN A 22 -5.93 -15.99 5.00
C GLN A 22 -4.83 -15.01 5.36
N ALA A 23 -5.24 -13.85 5.89
CA ALA A 23 -4.31 -12.94 6.54
C ALA A 23 -3.54 -13.73 7.62
N ALA A 24 -2.23 -13.71 7.55
CA ALA A 24 -1.37 -14.47 8.44
C ALA A 24 -0.92 -13.59 9.60
N THR A 25 -0.96 -14.14 10.81
CA THR A 25 -0.31 -13.50 11.95
C THR A 25 1.19 -13.76 11.88
N VAL A 26 1.98 -12.70 11.93
CA VAL A 26 3.44 -12.75 11.92
C VAL A 26 3.98 -12.44 13.30
N THR A 27 4.99 -13.18 13.73
CA THR A 27 5.74 -12.86 14.95
C THR A 27 6.71 -11.73 14.66
N VAL A 28 6.63 -10.64 15.43
CA VAL A 28 7.43 -9.44 15.27
C VAL A 28 8.12 -9.10 16.58
N ASN A 29 9.42 -8.82 16.49
CA ASN A 29 10.20 -8.20 17.55
C ASN A 29 10.25 -6.69 17.27
N ILE A 30 9.51 -5.93 18.05
CA ILE A 30 9.18 -4.55 17.69
C ILE A 30 10.27 -3.52 18.01
N ASN A 31 11.18 -3.85 18.93
CA ASN A 31 12.27 -2.99 19.36
C ASN A 31 13.48 -3.82 19.85
N PRO A 32 14.15 -4.56 18.95
CA PRO A 32 15.21 -5.51 19.36
C PRO A 32 16.46 -4.83 19.94
N ASP A 33 16.72 -3.58 19.58
CA ASP A 33 17.93 -2.82 20.00
C ASP A 33 17.62 -1.76 21.06
N GLY A 34 16.36 -1.63 21.47
CA GLY A 34 15.91 -0.55 22.33
C GLY A 34 16.24 -0.75 23.79
N ALA A 35 16.51 0.34 24.49
CA ALA A 35 16.57 0.41 25.96
C ALA A 35 15.16 0.30 26.55
N GLY A 36 14.49 -0.81 26.31
CA GLY A 36 13.17 -1.11 26.80
C GLY A 36 12.85 -2.57 26.50
N SER A 37 11.98 -3.17 27.28
CA SER A 37 11.61 -4.57 27.14
C SER A 37 10.34 -4.72 26.30
N ASP A 38 10.27 -4.11 25.13
CA ASP A 38 9.13 -4.33 24.26
C ASP A 38 9.17 -5.77 23.76
N PRO A 39 8.09 -6.53 23.98
CA PRO A 39 8.09 -7.95 23.74
C PRO A 39 8.04 -8.29 22.27
N THR A 40 8.41 -9.51 21.95
CA THR A 40 8.02 -10.13 20.68
C THR A 40 6.50 -10.38 20.72
N ILE A 41 5.79 -9.89 19.72
CA ILE A 41 4.33 -9.93 19.64
C ILE A 41 3.86 -10.62 18.36
N ALA A 42 2.63 -11.13 18.42
CA ALA A 42 1.94 -11.66 17.24
C ALA A 42 1.13 -10.53 16.59
N VAL A 43 1.47 -10.18 15.35
CA VAL A 43 0.89 -9.07 14.60
C VAL A 43 0.05 -9.60 13.44
N GLY A 44 -1.20 -9.19 13.34
CA GLY A 44 -2.09 -9.45 12.22
C GLY A 44 -1.96 -8.39 11.13
N SER A 45 -1.81 -7.13 11.53
CA SER A 45 -1.61 -5.99 10.61
C SER A 45 -0.85 -4.85 11.26
N LEU A 46 -0.32 -3.98 10.41
CA LEU A 46 0.31 -2.72 10.76
C LEU A 46 -0.65 -1.59 10.38
N ASP A 47 -1.01 -0.77 11.34
CA ASP A 47 -1.87 0.40 11.18
C ASP A 47 -0.99 1.65 11.11
N TRP A 48 -0.95 2.28 9.95
CA TRP A 48 -0.11 3.45 9.71
C TRP A 48 -0.91 4.72 9.99
N SER A 49 -0.29 5.68 10.63
CA SER A 49 -0.90 7.01 10.81
C SER A 49 -1.22 7.64 9.46
N THR A 50 -2.19 8.54 9.44
CA THR A 50 -2.41 9.37 8.26
C THR A 50 -1.10 10.06 7.86
N GLY A 51 -0.65 9.78 6.64
CA GLY A 51 0.57 10.29 6.04
C GLY A 51 0.30 11.05 4.75
N ASN A 52 1.35 11.33 4.01
CA ASN A 52 1.26 12.04 2.75
C ASN A 52 1.53 11.10 1.58
N SER A 53 0.85 11.37 0.46
CA SER A 53 1.11 10.73 -0.82
C SER A 53 1.03 11.73 -1.97
N ILE A 54 1.67 11.40 -3.07
CA ILE A 54 1.61 12.18 -4.31
C ILE A 54 1.56 11.24 -5.52
N ALA A 55 0.64 11.53 -6.43
CA ALA A 55 0.61 10.95 -7.76
C ALA A 55 1.35 11.88 -8.72
N VAL A 56 2.46 11.41 -9.27
CA VAL A 56 3.33 12.14 -10.20
C VAL A 56 3.12 11.59 -11.61
N ALA A 57 2.58 12.40 -12.50
CA ALA A 57 2.34 12.02 -13.88
C ALA A 57 3.66 11.74 -14.63
N ASP A 58 3.61 10.89 -15.63
CA ASP A 58 4.71 10.72 -16.55
C ASP A 58 4.99 12.01 -17.34
N ALA A 59 6.20 12.12 -17.87
CA ALA A 59 6.63 13.32 -18.60
C ALA A 59 5.69 13.63 -19.78
N GLY A 60 5.07 14.80 -19.71
CA GLY A 60 4.11 15.26 -20.73
C GLY A 60 2.69 14.76 -20.54
N GLU A 61 2.41 14.02 -19.45
CA GLU A 61 1.09 13.55 -19.07
C GLU A 61 0.53 14.33 -17.88
N SER A 62 -0.68 14.01 -17.45
CA SER A 62 -1.34 14.59 -16.28
C SER A 62 -2.19 13.54 -15.57
N VAL A 63 -2.25 13.59 -14.25
CA VAL A 63 -3.20 12.83 -13.43
C VAL A 63 -4.28 13.72 -12.83
N ALA A 64 -4.30 14.98 -13.27
CA ALA A 64 -5.26 16.02 -12.88
C ALA A 64 -5.96 16.57 -14.14
N ALA A 65 -5.93 17.90 -14.34
CA ALA A 65 -6.55 18.50 -15.52
C ALA A 65 -5.91 17.97 -16.82
N GLY A 66 -6.74 17.56 -17.75
CA GLY A 66 -6.32 16.97 -19.01
C GLY A 66 -5.91 15.49 -18.94
N ALA A 67 -6.12 14.84 -17.79
CA ALA A 67 -5.90 13.40 -17.65
C ALA A 67 -6.68 12.59 -18.68
N ALA A 68 -6.12 11.50 -19.15
CA ALA A 68 -6.74 10.58 -20.09
C ALA A 68 -6.47 9.11 -19.70
N VAL A 69 -7.41 8.23 -20.03
CA VAL A 69 -7.25 6.78 -19.85
C VAL A 69 -6.00 6.31 -20.60
N GLY A 70 -5.22 5.45 -19.95
CA GLY A 70 -3.96 4.92 -20.44
C GLY A 70 -2.72 5.73 -20.03
N GLN A 71 -2.89 6.92 -19.49
CA GLN A 71 -1.77 7.70 -18.94
C GLN A 71 -1.24 7.06 -17.66
N GLY A 72 0.03 7.24 -17.45
CA GLY A 72 0.75 6.62 -16.35
C GLY A 72 1.20 7.62 -15.29
N LEU A 73 1.38 7.10 -14.08
CA LEU A 73 1.88 7.85 -12.95
C LEU A 73 2.75 7.00 -12.04
N LEU A 74 3.55 7.65 -11.21
CA LEU A 74 4.17 7.05 -10.03
C LEU A 74 3.49 7.63 -8.78
N ALA A 75 2.91 6.76 -7.98
CA ALA A 75 2.36 7.12 -6.67
C ALA A 75 3.43 6.91 -5.60
N TYR A 76 3.75 7.96 -4.85
CA TYR A 76 4.67 7.93 -3.72
C TYR A 76 3.88 8.14 -2.45
N ALA A 77 4.27 7.44 -1.38
CA ALA A 77 3.67 7.65 -0.06
C ALA A 77 4.69 7.43 1.07
N HIS A 78 4.43 8.05 2.21
CA HIS A 78 5.13 7.78 3.46
C HIS A 78 4.21 8.00 4.66
N ALA A 79 4.43 7.22 5.72
CA ALA A 79 3.78 7.43 7.00
C ALA A 79 4.58 6.78 8.14
N ARG A 80 4.22 7.14 9.39
CA ARG A 80 4.67 6.46 10.61
C ARG A 80 3.66 5.41 11.02
N LEU A 81 4.13 4.34 11.67
CA LEU A 81 3.26 3.35 12.28
C LEU A 81 2.52 3.97 13.47
N ASN A 82 1.19 3.83 13.47
CA ASN A 82 0.32 4.24 14.56
C ASN A 82 0.16 3.13 15.59
N ALA A 83 -0.05 1.90 15.12
CA ALA A 83 -0.25 0.76 15.97
C ALA A 83 0.13 -0.57 15.29
N PHE A 84 0.64 -1.52 16.06
CA PHE A 84 0.59 -2.92 15.72
C PHE A 84 -0.82 -3.44 16.10
N GLN A 85 -1.44 -4.20 15.23
CA GLN A 85 -2.77 -4.76 15.45
C GLN A 85 -2.72 -6.28 15.57
N ASP A 86 -3.58 -6.83 16.40
CA ASP A 86 -3.79 -8.26 16.51
C ASP A 86 -4.54 -8.84 15.29
N SER A 87 -4.78 -10.15 15.26
CA SER A 87 -5.52 -10.82 14.19
C SER A 87 -7.00 -10.39 14.07
N SER A 88 -7.50 -9.65 15.04
CA SER A 88 -8.87 -9.11 15.06
C SER A 88 -8.90 -7.63 14.67
N GLY A 89 -7.76 -7.02 14.36
CA GLY A 89 -7.62 -5.62 14.01
C GLY A 89 -7.62 -4.67 15.22
N ASN A 90 -7.44 -5.19 16.45
CA ASN A 90 -7.34 -4.32 17.62
C ASN A 90 -5.89 -3.89 17.84
N GLY A 91 -5.68 -2.62 18.17
CA GLY A 91 -4.37 -2.10 18.51
C GLY A 91 -3.77 -2.77 19.74
N ILE A 92 -2.52 -3.20 19.65
CA ILE A 92 -1.75 -3.78 20.75
C ILE A 92 -1.21 -2.65 21.60
N GLY A 93 -1.75 -2.49 22.80
CA GLY A 93 -1.39 -1.42 23.72
C GLY A 93 -0.13 -1.69 24.54
N GLY A 94 0.35 -0.64 25.24
CA GLY A 94 1.46 -0.73 26.18
C GLY A 94 2.84 -0.66 25.54
N LEU A 95 2.93 -0.36 24.23
CA LEU A 95 4.17 -0.24 23.48
C LEU A 95 4.70 1.20 23.52
N GLN A 96 6.02 1.37 23.38
CA GLN A 96 6.68 2.68 23.41
C GLN A 96 6.85 3.28 22.01
N LEU A 97 5.97 2.95 21.10
CA LEU A 97 5.95 3.45 19.73
C LEU A 97 5.67 4.96 19.71
N ASN A 98 6.47 5.71 18.97
CA ASN A 98 6.32 7.16 18.74
C ASN A 98 6.23 8.04 19.99
N GLY A 99 6.69 7.59 21.14
CA GLY A 99 6.58 8.37 22.38
C GLY A 99 7.49 9.60 22.43
N PRO A 100 7.25 10.52 23.39
CA PRO A 100 7.94 11.81 23.42
C PRO A 100 9.35 11.77 24.03
N THR A 101 9.81 10.65 24.56
CA THR A 101 11.10 10.55 25.24
C THR A 101 12.12 9.73 24.45
N ALA A 102 13.11 10.39 23.92
CA ALA A 102 14.13 9.82 23.03
C ALA A 102 14.93 8.63 23.60
N SER A 103 14.86 8.34 24.91
CA SER A 103 15.66 7.27 25.52
C SER A 103 14.98 5.89 25.56
N THR A 104 13.70 5.82 25.23
CA THR A 104 12.92 4.56 25.30
C THR A 104 11.98 4.34 24.11
N ASN A 105 11.85 5.36 23.25
CA ASN A 105 10.90 5.33 22.15
C ASN A 105 11.58 5.05 20.83
N TYR A 106 10.85 4.40 19.97
CA TYR A 106 11.24 4.07 18.60
C TYR A 106 10.11 4.43 17.67
N GLU A 107 10.40 4.45 16.38
CA GLU A 107 9.37 4.53 15.35
C GLU A 107 9.61 3.47 14.27
N TRP A 108 8.51 3.09 13.66
CA TRP A 108 8.50 2.40 12.39
C TRP A 108 7.89 3.32 11.35
N THR A 109 8.52 3.40 10.21
CA THR A 109 8.06 4.24 9.11
C THR A 109 8.01 3.42 7.83
N PHE A 110 7.25 3.91 6.86
CA PHE A 110 7.37 3.38 5.51
C PHE A 110 7.59 4.49 4.49
N VAL A 111 8.21 4.11 3.39
CA VAL A 111 8.21 4.84 2.11
C VAL A 111 7.81 3.87 1.01
N SER A 112 7.04 4.36 0.04
CA SER A 112 6.60 3.53 -1.08
C SER A 112 6.59 4.29 -2.39
N ARG A 113 6.69 3.52 -3.50
CA ARG A 113 6.49 3.99 -4.86
C ARG A 113 5.85 2.89 -5.69
N PHE A 114 4.74 3.21 -6.36
CA PHE A 114 4.04 2.28 -7.23
C PHE A 114 3.70 2.91 -8.57
N ARG A 115 3.88 2.12 -9.62
CA ARG A 115 3.48 2.46 -10.97
C ARG A 115 2.00 2.18 -11.16
N GLU A 116 1.25 3.20 -11.57
CA GLU A 116 -0.16 3.09 -11.86
C GLU A 116 -0.47 3.58 -13.27
N VAL A 117 -1.57 3.10 -13.82
CA VAL A 117 -2.13 3.51 -15.12
C VAL A 117 -3.59 3.88 -14.92
N LEU A 118 -4.01 5.01 -15.44
CA LEU A 118 -5.40 5.47 -15.39
C LEU A 118 -6.30 4.56 -16.24
N THR A 119 -7.32 3.98 -15.64
CA THR A 119 -8.33 3.14 -16.30
C THR A 119 -9.67 3.84 -16.47
N ALA A 120 -9.95 4.82 -15.60
CA ALA A 120 -11.03 5.80 -15.77
C ALA A 120 -10.54 7.17 -15.27
N VAL A 121 -11.10 8.23 -15.80
CA VAL A 121 -10.75 9.61 -15.41
C VAL A 121 -12.00 10.40 -15.08
N ALA A 122 -11.90 11.23 -14.03
CA ALA A 122 -12.89 12.26 -13.70
C ALA A 122 -13.02 13.29 -14.83
N ASP A 123 -13.98 14.20 -14.72
CA ASP A 123 -14.13 15.31 -15.69
C ASP A 123 -12.80 16.13 -15.76
N PRO A 124 -12.12 16.13 -16.91
CA PRO A 124 -10.81 16.78 -17.02
C PRO A 124 -10.83 18.31 -16.83
N SER A 125 -12.02 18.93 -16.89
CA SER A 125 -12.16 20.38 -16.72
C SER A 125 -12.37 20.79 -15.27
N THR A 126 -12.97 19.94 -14.46
CA THR A 126 -13.29 20.20 -13.06
C THR A 126 -12.53 19.32 -12.09
N GLY A 127 -12.02 18.18 -12.53
CA GLY A 127 -11.44 17.12 -11.70
C GLY A 127 -12.48 16.35 -10.89
N LEU A 128 -13.78 16.70 -10.98
CA LEU A 128 -14.84 16.03 -10.23
C LEU A 128 -15.26 14.73 -10.90
N GLY A 129 -15.65 13.75 -10.07
CA GLY A 129 -16.08 12.43 -10.52
C GLY A 129 -15.11 11.33 -10.13
N VAL A 130 -15.16 10.20 -10.85
CA VAL A 130 -14.39 8.99 -10.51
C VAL A 130 -13.14 8.87 -11.36
N THR A 131 -12.01 8.68 -10.69
CA THR A 131 -10.74 8.28 -11.30
C THR A 131 -10.41 6.88 -10.82
N GLU A 132 -10.10 5.97 -11.73
CA GLU A 132 -9.67 4.61 -11.40
C GLU A 132 -8.26 4.36 -11.93
N THR A 133 -7.50 3.58 -11.19
CA THR A 133 -6.13 3.19 -11.54
C THR A 133 -5.95 1.68 -11.44
N LEU A 134 -5.00 1.19 -12.23
CA LEU A 134 -4.47 -0.16 -12.15
C LEU A 134 -3.00 -0.05 -11.74
N VAL A 135 -2.62 -0.63 -10.62
CA VAL A 135 -1.21 -0.82 -10.25
C VAL A 135 -0.65 -1.93 -11.13
N VAL A 136 0.29 -1.59 -11.96
CA VAL A 136 0.89 -2.52 -12.94
C VAL A 136 2.22 -3.04 -12.42
N ALA A 137 2.57 -4.27 -12.78
CA ALA A 137 3.88 -4.83 -12.46
C ALA A 137 4.98 -3.98 -13.12
N ASP A 138 5.82 -3.38 -12.29
CA ASP A 138 6.93 -2.52 -12.71
C ASP A 138 8.12 -2.76 -11.77
N PRO A 139 9.36 -2.84 -12.27
CA PRO A 139 10.54 -3.01 -11.41
C PRO A 139 10.80 -1.82 -10.47
N ARG A 140 10.13 -0.70 -10.71
CA ARG A 140 10.18 0.48 -9.83
C ARG A 140 9.23 0.39 -8.65
N ASN A 141 8.29 -0.56 -8.63
CA ASN A 141 7.36 -0.75 -7.53
C ASN A 141 8.12 -1.22 -6.30
N LEU A 142 7.99 -0.48 -5.23
CA LEU A 142 8.76 -0.68 -4.01
C LEU A 142 7.98 -0.19 -2.79
N PHE A 143 8.03 -0.99 -1.73
CA PHE A 143 7.56 -0.65 -0.41
C PHE A 143 8.63 -1.03 0.60
N GLN A 144 9.02 -0.10 1.47
CA GLN A 144 10.05 -0.33 2.47
C GLN A 144 9.55 0.09 3.84
N ILE A 145 9.82 -0.76 4.84
CA ILE A 145 9.62 -0.43 6.26
C ILE A 145 10.99 -0.19 6.90
N TRP A 146 11.06 0.91 7.63
CA TRP A 146 12.28 1.36 8.32
C TRP A 146 12.03 1.43 9.82
N TYR A 147 13.02 1.05 10.62
CA TYR A 147 13.04 1.21 12.06
C TYR A 147 14.02 2.31 12.45
N HIS A 148 13.61 3.15 13.36
CA HIS A 148 14.45 4.19 13.93
C HIS A 148 14.34 4.18 15.46
N ALA A 149 15.51 4.08 16.14
CA ALA A 149 15.58 4.07 17.61
C ALA A 149 15.25 5.44 18.25
N THR A 150 15.17 6.50 17.44
CA THR A 150 14.74 7.83 17.86
C THR A 150 13.77 8.38 16.83
N PRO A 151 12.49 8.60 17.19
CA PRO A 151 11.50 9.11 16.26
C PRO A 151 11.91 10.45 15.64
N ASN A 152 11.90 10.54 14.31
CA ASN A 152 12.28 11.74 13.56
C ASN A 152 11.47 11.95 12.25
N GLY A 153 10.55 11.05 11.94
CA GLY A 153 9.67 11.20 10.78
C GLY A 153 8.81 12.46 10.88
N GLU A 154 8.89 13.37 9.90
CA GLU A 154 8.21 14.66 9.91
C GLU A 154 7.39 14.90 8.65
N ASN A 155 6.07 14.90 8.77
CA ASN A 155 5.15 15.06 7.64
C ASN A 155 5.27 16.41 6.92
N LEU A 156 5.66 17.48 7.63
CA LEU A 156 5.80 18.80 7.01
C LEU A 156 6.97 18.84 6.01
N THR A 157 8.10 18.24 6.36
CA THR A 157 9.28 18.18 5.51
C THR A 157 9.33 16.93 4.62
N GLY A 158 8.57 15.89 4.97
CA GLY A 158 8.61 14.60 4.30
C GLY A 158 9.89 13.81 4.51
N LYS A 159 10.66 14.14 5.57
CA LYS A 159 11.95 13.53 5.90
C LYS A 159 11.85 12.65 7.13
N GLY A 160 12.88 11.83 7.37
CA GLY A 160 12.95 10.94 8.51
C GLY A 160 12.17 9.64 8.35
N PHE A 161 11.65 9.34 7.16
CA PHE A 161 10.89 8.11 6.92
C PHE A 161 11.72 6.96 6.38
N ASN A 162 13.00 7.19 6.02
CA ASN A 162 13.87 6.19 5.37
C ASN A 162 15.36 6.35 5.75
N ASP A 163 15.66 6.89 6.91
CA ASP A 163 17.03 7.14 7.38
C ASP A 163 17.44 6.28 8.59
N GLY A 164 16.60 5.34 8.97
CA GLY A 164 16.86 4.33 9.98
C GLY A 164 17.46 3.02 9.44
N ILE A 165 17.10 1.91 10.06
CA ILE A 165 17.44 0.55 9.62
C ILE A 165 16.32 0.04 8.70
N LEU A 166 16.67 -0.37 7.47
CA LEU A 166 15.71 -1.04 6.59
C LEU A 166 15.41 -2.43 7.14
N ILE A 167 14.17 -2.67 7.54
CA ILE A 167 13.77 -3.93 8.19
C ILE A 167 12.88 -4.81 7.31
N LEU A 168 12.25 -4.23 6.29
CA LEU A 168 11.48 -4.99 5.30
C LEU A 168 11.46 -4.24 3.96
N GLU A 169 11.56 -5.01 2.88
CA GLU A 169 11.34 -4.52 1.52
C GLU A 169 10.41 -5.47 0.77
N ALA A 170 9.45 -4.90 0.06
CA ALA A 170 8.61 -5.60 -0.88
C ALA A 170 8.69 -4.96 -2.26
N ILE A 171 8.72 -5.79 -3.30
CA ILE A 171 8.91 -5.39 -4.69
C ILE A 171 7.76 -5.87 -5.58
N GLY A 172 7.71 -5.34 -6.79
CA GLY A 172 6.64 -5.65 -7.73
C GLY A 172 5.34 -4.99 -7.26
N GLY A 173 4.30 -5.76 -7.18
CA GLY A 173 2.99 -5.29 -6.75
C GLY A 173 2.03 -5.10 -7.91
N VAL A 174 0.82 -5.58 -7.68
CA VAL A 174 -0.33 -5.39 -8.56
C VAL A 174 -1.52 -5.02 -7.70
N GLY A 175 -2.45 -4.23 -8.23
CA GLY A 175 -3.58 -3.78 -7.45
C GLY A 175 -4.48 -2.85 -8.23
N THR A 176 -5.46 -2.30 -7.56
CA THR A 176 -6.42 -1.34 -8.13
C THR A 176 -6.63 -0.19 -7.17
N GLY A 177 -6.84 0.98 -7.74
CA GLY A 177 -7.17 2.20 -7.00
C GLY A 177 -8.41 2.88 -7.56
N VAL A 178 -9.14 3.57 -6.70
CA VAL A 178 -10.27 4.40 -7.05
C VAL A 178 -10.27 5.66 -6.19
N PHE A 179 -10.56 6.80 -6.80
CA PHE A 179 -10.80 8.07 -6.10
C PHE A 179 -12.02 8.76 -6.69
N THR A 180 -12.94 9.19 -5.83
CA THR A 180 -14.15 9.94 -6.23
C THR A 180 -14.08 11.34 -5.68
N ALA A 181 -13.80 12.31 -6.54
CA ALA A 181 -13.80 13.72 -6.20
C ALA A 181 -15.21 14.30 -6.20
N THR A 182 -15.58 15.01 -5.12
CA THR A 182 -16.92 15.54 -4.91
C THR A 182 -16.98 17.04 -4.68
N GLY A 183 -15.84 17.69 -4.45
CA GLY A 183 -15.78 19.13 -4.17
C GLY A 183 -14.37 19.69 -4.14
N VAL A 184 -14.26 20.93 -3.69
CA VAL A 184 -13.00 21.68 -3.55
C VAL A 184 -13.01 22.40 -2.21
N SER A 185 -11.85 22.41 -1.51
CA SER A 185 -11.63 23.19 -0.29
C SER A 185 -10.20 23.74 -0.23
N ASN A 186 -9.85 24.47 0.82
CA ASN A 186 -8.45 24.87 1.05
C ASN A 186 -7.57 23.62 1.18
N LEU A 187 -6.35 23.67 0.66
CA LEU A 187 -5.45 22.53 0.71
C LEU A 187 -5.04 22.17 2.14
N ASP A 188 -4.56 23.14 2.89
CA ASP A 188 -4.04 22.93 4.24
C ASP A 188 -4.98 23.51 5.30
N GLY A 189 -5.46 22.66 6.17
CA GLY A 189 -6.29 23.01 7.33
C GLY A 189 -5.70 22.51 8.65
N PHE A 190 -4.47 21.96 8.65
CA PHE A 190 -3.81 21.42 9.82
C PHE A 190 -2.77 22.39 10.38
N GLY A 191 -2.92 22.76 11.65
CA GLY A 191 -1.96 23.65 12.32
C GLY A 191 -1.80 25.01 11.66
N THR A 192 -0.56 25.37 11.34
CA THR A 192 -0.24 26.58 10.58
C THR A 192 -0.40 26.29 9.09
N ASN A 193 -1.20 27.10 8.39
CA ASN A 193 -1.40 26.95 6.94
C ASN A 193 -0.10 27.25 6.17
N ASN A 194 0.60 26.19 5.73
CA ASN A 194 1.84 26.28 5.00
C ASN A 194 1.62 26.44 3.49
N TYR A 195 0.39 26.19 3.01
CA TYR A 195 -0.02 26.25 1.60
C TYR A 195 -1.09 27.32 1.40
N SER A 196 -0.86 28.52 1.94
CA SER A 196 -1.80 29.65 1.83
C SER A 196 -2.10 29.98 0.38
N GLY A 197 -3.39 30.05 0.05
CA GLY A 197 -3.87 30.37 -1.30
C GLY A 197 -3.99 29.15 -2.21
N TYR A 198 -3.63 27.96 -1.77
CA TYR A 198 -3.83 26.70 -2.51
C TYR A 198 -5.15 26.04 -2.08
N THR A 199 -5.84 25.47 -3.07
CA THR A 199 -7.03 24.64 -2.87
C THR A 199 -6.77 23.20 -3.29
N THR A 200 -7.65 22.27 -2.94
CA THR A 200 -7.57 20.86 -3.30
C THR A 200 -8.94 20.29 -3.64
N LEU A 201 -8.97 19.32 -4.54
CA LEU A 201 -10.12 18.43 -4.66
C LEU A 201 -10.34 17.71 -3.34
N THR A 202 -11.60 17.53 -2.97
CA THR A 202 -12.04 16.72 -1.83
C THR A 202 -12.84 15.53 -2.31
N GLY A 203 -12.67 14.39 -1.65
CA GLY A 203 -13.31 13.16 -2.05
C GLY A 203 -12.87 11.97 -1.21
N GLU A 204 -13.21 10.79 -1.67
CA GLU A 204 -12.89 9.52 -1.03
C GLU A 204 -12.23 8.58 -2.03
N GLY A 205 -11.28 7.77 -1.58
CA GLY A 205 -10.63 6.80 -2.43
C GLY A 205 -9.92 5.71 -1.65
N SER A 206 -9.60 4.64 -2.34
CA SER A 206 -8.79 3.55 -1.80
C SER A 206 -7.95 2.91 -2.90
N THR A 207 -6.80 2.41 -2.51
CA THR A 207 -5.92 1.58 -3.37
C THR A 207 -5.51 0.37 -2.57
N SER A 208 -5.64 -0.82 -3.15
CA SER A 208 -5.18 -2.07 -2.54
C SER A 208 -4.15 -2.73 -3.45
N ILE A 209 -3.00 -3.10 -2.88
CA ILE A 209 -1.83 -3.62 -3.58
C ILE A 209 -1.35 -4.89 -2.88
N VAL A 210 -0.98 -5.90 -3.66
CA VAL A 210 -0.27 -7.09 -3.16
C VAL A 210 1.13 -7.08 -3.75
N ALA A 211 2.15 -7.12 -2.89
CA ALA A 211 3.56 -7.10 -3.27
C ALA A 211 4.34 -8.26 -2.62
N GLU A 212 5.40 -8.72 -3.27
CA GLU A 212 6.24 -9.81 -2.77
C GLU A 212 7.31 -9.26 -1.81
N VAL A 213 7.45 -9.86 -0.63
CA VAL A 213 8.52 -9.52 0.32
C VAL A 213 9.84 -10.05 -0.23
N SER A 214 10.71 -9.14 -0.65
CA SER A 214 12.02 -9.43 -1.23
C SER A 214 13.14 -9.48 -0.19
N LEU A 215 13.00 -8.69 0.88
CA LEU A 215 13.96 -8.61 1.98
C LEU A 215 13.22 -8.41 3.31
N PHE A 216 13.69 -9.07 4.34
CA PHE A 216 13.29 -8.77 5.73
C PHE A 216 14.45 -9.07 6.69
N ASP A 217 14.51 -8.33 7.78
CA ASP A 217 15.46 -8.57 8.87
C ASP A 217 14.84 -9.60 9.86
N PRO A 218 15.43 -10.80 10.01
CA PRO A 218 14.91 -11.82 10.91
C PRO A 218 14.98 -11.44 12.39
N THR A 219 15.76 -10.40 12.74
CA THR A 219 15.77 -9.84 14.09
C THR A 219 14.45 -9.17 14.42
N PHE A 220 13.85 -8.49 13.44
CA PHE A 220 12.53 -7.85 13.57
C PHE A 220 11.38 -8.78 13.22
N PHE A 221 11.57 -9.67 12.26
CA PHE A 221 10.54 -10.58 11.75
C PHE A 221 10.96 -12.06 11.89
N PRO A 222 11.16 -12.57 13.12
CA PRO A 222 11.61 -13.95 13.32
C PRO A 222 10.62 -15.01 12.83
N GLY A 223 9.35 -14.62 12.62
CA GLY A 223 8.28 -15.52 12.14
C GLY A 223 8.00 -15.38 10.63
N LEU A 224 8.67 -14.47 9.92
CA LEU A 224 8.46 -14.31 8.49
C LEU A 224 9.28 -15.34 7.71
N VAL A 225 8.70 -15.86 6.63
CA VAL A 225 9.36 -16.86 5.77
C VAL A 225 9.47 -16.32 4.35
N GLY A 226 10.44 -16.81 3.59
CA GLY A 226 10.61 -16.45 2.19
C GLY A 226 9.37 -16.77 1.35
N GLY A 227 9.04 -15.91 0.40
CA GLY A 227 7.84 -16.01 -0.44
C GLY A 227 6.56 -15.47 0.23
N ALA A 228 6.68 -14.79 1.37
CA ALA A 228 5.57 -14.02 1.93
C ALA A 228 5.21 -12.86 1.00
N GLU A 229 3.94 -12.49 1.01
CA GLU A 229 3.44 -11.29 0.37
C GLU A 229 2.92 -10.32 1.44
N ILE A 230 2.98 -9.02 1.13
CA ILE A 230 2.36 -7.97 1.93
C ILE A 230 1.19 -7.38 1.15
N VAL A 231 0.07 -7.23 1.83
CA VAL A 231 -1.09 -6.47 1.34
C VAL A 231 -0.98 -5.07 1.88
N LEU A 232 -1.10 -4.10 1.02
CA LEU A 232 -1.04 -2.68 1.33
C LEU A 232 -2.37 -2.06 0.95
N ASP A 233 -3.08 -1.51 1.91
CA ASP A 233 -4.33 -0.82 1.72
C ASP A 233 -4.13 0.66 2.04
N PHE A 234 -4.38 1.52 1.07
CA PHE A 234 -4.32 2.97 1.19
C PHE A 234 -5.72 3.54 1.05
N THR A 235 -6.16 4.33 2.04
CA THR A 235 -7.43 5.04 1.99
C THR A 235 -7.16 6.53 1.92
N SER A 236 -7.67 7.20 0.88
CA SER A 236 -7.55 8.65 0.77
C SER A 236 -8.42 9.34 1.82
N GLN A 237 -7.80 10.14 2.67
CA GLN A 237 -8.45 10.95 3.70
C GLN A 237 -8.79 12.37 3.19
N GLN A 238 -9.04 12.51 1.91
CA GLN A 238 -9.27 13.78 1.24
C GLN A 238 -10.74 14.24 1.31
N ARG A 239 -11.52 13.76 2.28
CA ARG A 239 -12.93 14.18 2.50
C ARG A 239 -13.07 15.68 2.69
N LEU A 240 -12.07 16.25 3.33
CA LEU A 240 -11.90 17.69 3.53
C LEU A 240 -10.50 18.07 3.03
N ASN A 241 -9.99 19.21 3.46
CA ASN A 241 -8.60 19.56 3.30
C ASN A 241 -7.66 18.66 4.16
N TYR A 242 -6.37 18.91 4.07
CA TYR A 242 -5.40 18.34 4.99
C TYR A 242 -5.74 18.77 6.41
N SER A 243 -6.29 17.88 7.21
CA SER A 243 -6.76 18.14 8.57
C SER A 243 -6.17 17.15 9.59
N SER A 244 -5.65 16.01 9.14
CA SER A 244 -5.07 14.96 9.98
C SER A 244 -3.56 15.01 10.00
N THR A 245 -2.92 15.62 8.99
CA THR A 245 -1.47 15.80 8.88
C THR A 245 -1.14 17.05 8.08
N ASN A 246 0.08 17.58 8.23
CA ASN A 246 0.59 18.64 7.37
C ASN A 246 0.89 18.09 5.98
N PRO A 247 0.60 18.81 4.90
CA PRO A 247 1.06 18.47 3.57
C PRO A 247 2.58 18.37 3.55
N SER A 248 3.13 17.29 2.99
CA SER A 248 4.58 17.15 2.83
C SER A 248 5.09 18.01 1.69
N SER A 249 6.25 18.65 1.88
CA SER A 249 6.97 19.31 0.81
C SER A 249 7.95 18.39 0.07
N CYS A 250 8.26 17.23 0.63
CA CYS A 250 9.25 16.28 0.10
C CYS A 250 8.71 14.86 0.07
N PHE A 251 9.12 14.14 -0.99
CA PHE A 251 8.90 12.71 -1.15
C PHE A 251 10.22 12.05 -1.51
N PHE A 252 10.39 10.78 -1.17
CA PHE A 252 11.60 10.03 -1.47
C PHE A 252 11.43 9.21 -2.75
N ASP A 253 12.30 9.47 -3.74
CA ASP A 253 12.43 8.62 -4.91
C ASP A 253 13.72 7.80 -4.84
N PHE A 254 13.58 6.48 -4.97
CA PHE A 254 14.64 5.51 -4.78
C PHE A 254 15.80 5.61 -5.79
N GLY A 255 15.64 6.40 -6.84
CA GLY A 255 16.67 6.63 -7.86
C GLY A 255 17.37 7.98 -7.75
N THR A 256 16.63 9.01 -7.33
CA THR A 256 17.08 10.41 -7.37
C THR A 256 17.13 11.10 -6.01
N GLY A 257 16.65 10.41 -4.96
CA GLY A 257 16.56 10.97 -3.61
C GLY A 257 15.30 11.79 -3.37
N TYR A 258 15.34 12.73 -2.45
CA TYR A 258 14.18 13.56 -2.12
C TYR A 258 13.84 14.57 -3.23
N PHE A 259 12.55 14.75 -3.49
CA PHE A 259 12.01 15.75 -4.39
C PHE A 259 10.82 16.50 -3.76
N THR A 260 10.49 17.66 -4.27
CA THR A 260 9.29 18.42 -3.87
C THR A 260 8.12 18.13 -4.81
N GLY A 261 6.96 17.88 -4.24
CA GLY A 261 5.73 17.64 -5.02
C GLY A 261 4.91 18.89 -5.28
N ALA A 262 5.01 19.90 -4.42
CA ALA A 262 4.11 21.06 -4.45
C ALA A 262 4.67 22.28 -5.18
N GLY A 263 5.98 22.41 -5.33
CA GLY A 263 6.63 23.54 -6.02
C GLY A 263 6.34 24.92 -5.43
N ASN A 264 5.85 25.03 -4.20
CA ASN A 264 5.31 26.26 -3.62
C ASN A 264 6.29 26.99 -2.69
N GLY A 265 7.55 26.62 -2.71
CA GLY A 265 8.58 27.30 -1.91
C GLY A 265 8.50 27.04 -0.41
N ILE A 266 7.76 26.02 0.06
CA ILE A 266 7.96 25.54 1.44
C ILE A 266 9.38 25.03 1.54
N THR A 267 10.18 25.78 2.25
CA THR A 267 11.60 25.52 2.43
C THR A 267 11.84 24.40 3.42
N GLY A 268 11.47 23.20 3.07
CA GLY A 268 11.77 21.98 3.82
C GLY A 268 13.14 21.39 3.49
N GLY A 269 13.84 21.98 2.53
CA GLY A 269 15.18 21.51 2.15
C GLY A 269 15.18 20.10 1.59
N CYS A 270 14.39 19.85 0.52
CA CYS A 270 14.46 18.58 -0.21
C CYS A 270 15.80 18.36 -0.93
N GLY A 271 16.71 19.31 -0.81
CA GLY A 271 18.00 19.28 -1.47
C GLY A 271 17.90 19.72 -2.93
N THR A 272 18.76 19.16 -3.78
CA THR A 272 18.82 19.44 -5.22
C THR A 272 17.97 18.44 -6.04
N ALA A 273 17.11 17.67 -5.39
CA ALA A 273 16.27 16.71 -6.06
C ALA A 273 15.37 17.40 -7.10
N ALA A 274 15.15 16.74 -8.21
CA ALA A 274 14.32 17.24 -9.27
C ALA A 274 12.91 17.56 -8.74
N ASP A 275 12.40 18.73 -9.13
CA ASP A 275 11.01 19.07 -8.92
C ASP A 275 10.18 18.34 -9.99
N PHE A 276 9.32 17.41 -9.57
CA PHE A 276 8.45 16.69 -10.51
C PHE A 276 7.26 17.53 -11.00
N GLY A 277 7.29 18.84 -10.78
CA GLY A 277 6.27 19.75 -11.16
C GLY A 277 5.33 20.12 -10.02
N THR A 278 4.41 21.05 -10.32
CA THR A 278 3.52 21.65 -9.34
C THR A 278 2.18 20.93 -9.27
N ILE A 279 1.54 21.00 -8.11
CA ILE A 279 0.12 20.63 -7.97
C ILE A 279 -0.82 21.72 -8.51
N GLY A 280 -0.28 22.87 -8.96
CA GLY A 280 -1.02 24.05 -9.40
C GLY A 280 -1.75 24.76 -8.25
N ALA A 281 -2.52 25.79 -8.59
CA ALA A 281 -3.30 26.56 -7.61
C ALA A 281 -4.41 25.71 -6.95
N THR A 282 -4.96 24.74 -7.68
CA THR A 282 -5.91 23.76 -7.16
C THR A 282 -5.34 22.37 -7.41
N ASN A 283 -4.94 21.72 -6.32
CA ASN A 283 -4.44 20.35 -6.32
C ASN A 283 -5.50 19.40 -6.92
N GLY A 284 -5.11 18.65 -7.93
CA GLY A 284 -6.00 17.76 -8.68
C GLY A 284 -6.73 18.43 -9.85
N VAL A 285 -6.51 19.74 -10.10
CA VAL A 285 -7.14 20.46 -11.24
C VAL A 285 -6.12 21.18 -12.11
N ASN A 286 -5.23 21.99 -11.57
CA ASN A 286 -4.43 22.91 -12.37
C ASN A 286 -3.00 22.42 -12.69
N GLY A 287 -2.47 21.47 -11.96
CA GLY A 287 -1.15 20.90 -12.16
C GLY A 287 -1.22 19.49 -12.74
N PRO A 288 -0.07 18.94 -13.16
CA PRO A 288 -0.01 17.57 -13.64
C PRO A 288 -0.12 16.54 -12.52
N ASN A 289 0.26 16.90 -11.29
CA ASN A 289 0.39 16.02 -10.14
C ASN A 289 -0.74 16.24 -9.13
N VAL A 290 -1.00 15.23 -8.30
CA VAL A 290 -2.02 15.30 -7.25
C VAL A 290 -1.44 14.82 -5.93
N MET A 291 -1.55 15.66 -4.89
CA MET A 291 -1.20 15.30 -3.51
C MET A 291 -2.43 14.83 -2.75
N PHE A 292 -2.23 13.85 -1.86
CA PHE A 292 -3.25 13.32 -0.98
C PHE A 292 -2.73 13.22 0.47
N GLN A 293 -3.65 13.24 1.44
CA GLN A 293 -3.40 12.60 2.72
C GLN A 293 -4.02 11.21 2.68
N THR A 294 -3.28 10.21 3.13
CA THR A 294 -3.70 8.81 3.08
C THR A 294 -3.55 8.16 4.43
N ASP A 295 -4.55 7.46 4.84
CA ASP A 295 -4.50 6.49 5.92
C ASP A 295 -4.21 5.12 5.32
N SER A 296 -3.36 4.33 5.95
CA SER A 296 -2.94 3.08 5.34
C SER A 296 -2.81 1.97 6.38
N SER A 297 -2.97 0.75 5.90
CA SER A 297 -2.70 -0.45 6.66
C SER A 297 -1.92 -1.44 5.82
N SER A 298 -1.20 -2.35 6.48
CA SER A 298 -0.54 -3.45 5.80
C SER A 298 -0.65 -4.74 6.60
N GLY A 299 -0.81 -5.86 5.90
CA GLY A 299 -0.90 -7.19 6.47
C GLY A 299 -0.10 -8.20 5.67
N PHE A 300 0.21 -9.33 6.28
CA PHE A 300 0.98 -10.38 5.62
C PHE A 300 0.06 -11.51 5.16
N ILE A 301 0.36 -12.06 3.99
CA ILE A 301 -0.22 -13.30 3.50
C ILE A 301 0.89 -14.29 3.16
N TYR A 302 0.67 -15.55 3.49
CA TYR A 302 1.55 -16.61 3.03
C TYR A 302 0.90 -17.31 1.84
N LYS A 303 1.64 -17.49 0.78
CA LYS A 303 1.27 -18.46 -0.26
C LYS A 303 1.38 -19.85 0.36
N VAL A 304 0.27 -20.36 0.86
CA VAL A 304 0.22 -21.76 1.24
C VAL A 304 0.42 -22.57 -0.05
N PRO A 305 1.51 -23.36 -0.20
CA PRO A 305 1.63 -24.24 -1.34
C PRO A 305 0.34 -25.05 -1.43
N GLU A 306 -0.27 -25.07 -2.61
CA GLU A 306 -1.53 -25.83 -2.79
C GLU A 306 -1.32 -27.20 -2.17
N PRO A 307 -2.15 -27.59 -1.18
CA PRO A 307 -1.96 -28.86 -0.50
C PRO A 307 -1.87 -29.95 -1.57
N GLY A 308 -1.01 -30.93 -1.39
CA GLY A 308 -0.97 -32.11 -2.27
C GLY A 308 -2.32 -32.79 -2.49
N SER A 309 -3.37 -32.27 -1.86
CA SER A 309 -4.78 -32.55 -2.13
C SER A 309 -5.20 -32.35 -3.59
N LEU A 310 -4.67 -31.36 -4.33
CA LEU A 310 -4.93 -31.25 -5.78
C LEU A 310 -4.23 -32.39 -6.54
N ALA A 311 -3.01 -32.73 -6.17
CA ALA A 311 -2.33 -33.90 -6.72
C ALA A 311 -3.07 -35.19 -6.33
N LEU A 312 -3.56 -35.29 -5.10
CA LEU A 312 -4.33 -36.43 -4.62
C LEU A 312 -5.70 -36.56 -5.34
N VAL A 313 -6.39 -35.44 -5.54
CA VAL A 313 -7.63 -35.39 -6.33
C VAL A 313 -7.36 -35.75 -7.79
N GLY A 314 -6.27 -35.25 -8.37
CA GLY A 314 -5.81 -35.62 -9.73
C GLY A 314 -5.53 -37.13 -9.84
N VAL A 315 -4.82 -37.70 -8.89
CA VAL A 315 -4.54 -39.16 -8.83
C VAL A 315 -5.82 -39.96 -8.61
N ALA A 316 -6.72 -39.49 -7.72
CA ALA A 316 -8.01 -40.14 -7.49
C ALA A 316 -8.88 -40.15 -8.77
N LEU A 317 -8.96 -39.04 -9.48
CA LEU A 317 -9.70 -38.92 -10.76
C LEU A 317 -9.10 -39.85 -11.84
N LEU A 318 -7.78 -39.94 -11.93
CA LEU A 318 -7.09 -40.87 -12.82
C LEU A 318 -7.40 -42.33 -12.44
N GLY A 319 -7.41 -42.65 -11.17
CA GLY A 319 -7.80 -43.97 -10.65
C GLY A 319 -9.24 -44.33 -11.01
N PHE A 320 -10.18 -43.40 -10.85
CA PHE A 320 -11.58 -43.61 -11.25
C PHE A 320 -11.74 -43.77 -12.77
N ALA A 321 -11.03 -42.98 -13.57
CA ALA A 321 -11.06 -43.08 -15.03
C ALA A 321 -10.50 -44.46 -15.52
N ALA A 322 -9.42 -44.96 -14.89
CA ALA A 322 -8.84 -46.26 -15.19
C ALA A 322 -9.79 -47.43 -14.84
N THR A 323 -10.48 -47.36 -13.71
CA THR A 323 -11.46 -48.38 -13.29
C THR A 323 -12.73 -48.35 -14.14
N ALA A 324 -13.21 -47.18 -14.55
CA ALA A 324 -14.35 -47.04 -15.47
C ALA A 324 -14.05 -47.60 -16.86
N ARG A 325 -12.79 -47.48 -17.35
CA ARG A 325 -12.36 -48.03 -18.63
C ARG A 325 -12.31 -49.54 -18.61
N ARG A 326 -11.88 -50.18 -17.52
CA ARG A 326 -11.84 -51.65 -17.38
C ARG A 326 -13.22 -52.27 -17.38
N ARG A 327 -14.29 -51.59 -16.91
CA ARG A 327 -15.67 -52.09 -16.90
C ARG A 327 -16.37 -52.02 -18.27
N ARG A 328 -15.79 -51.38 -19.27
CA ARG A 328 -16.34 -51.23 -20.61
C ARG A 328 -15.86 -52.27 -21.62
N HIS A 329 -14.97 -53.19 -21.20
CA HIS A 329 -14.56 -54.33 -21.99
C HIS A 329 -14.97 -55.61 -21.28
N PRO A 330 -16.26 -56.06 -21.44
CA PRO A 330 -16.63 -57.46 -21.18
C PRO A 330 -16.09 -58.28 -22.31
N GLN A 331 -15.45 -59.43 -22.02
CA GLN A 331 -15.07 -60.44 -22.96
C GLN A 331 -16.30 -61.05 -23.63
#